data_f3f1f7ab05633d71e2df546223e8249c
#
_entry.id   f3f1f7ab05633d71e2df546223e8249c
#
_cell.length_a   1.000
_cell.length_b   1.000
_cell.length_c   1.000
_cell.angle_alpha   90.00
_cell.angle_beta   90.00
_cell.angle_gamma   90.00
#
_symmetry.space_group_name_H-M   'P 1'
#
loop_
_entity.id
_entity.type
_entity.pdbx_description
1 polymer ?
#
loop_
_entity_poly.entity_id
_entity_poly.type
_entity_poly.pdbx_seq_one_letter_code
_entity_poly.pdbx_strand_id
1 'polypeptide(L)'
;MKIQDFYTGHAFDAYEVLGAHPGPEGTRFAVWAPSARAVSVAGDWAEGETPLHRSTSISGVWEGLVPEARQGMAYVYRVTGADGTTVDHYDPYGFAITLRPEGRSIVAGRRGYAFADGDWMARRTKNFDAPLNIYEVHAGSWQRREDGSWLSYDELADRLPGYARENGYTHIELMPLAEHPFDGSWGYQITGFYAPTSRYGTPEGLCRFIDACHRVG
;
A
#
# COMPACT_ATOMS: atom_id res chain seq x y z
N MET A 1 9.23 -14.04 -8.62
CA MET A 1 10.32 -13.91 -7.61
C MET A 1 11.15 -15.18 -7.59
N LYS A 2 12.49 -15.08 -7.68
CA LYS A 2 13.40 -16.20 -7.40
C LYS A 2 13.73 -16.17 -5.91
N ILE A 3 13.67 -17.32 -5.22
CA ILE A 3 13.89 -17.38 -3.78
C ILE A 3 15.27 -16.91 -3.37
N GLN A 4 16.30 -17.22 -4.18
CA GLN A 4 17.67 -16.79 -3.92
C GLN A 4 17.78 -15.25 -3.93
N ASP A 5 17.10 -14.58 -4.89
CA ASP A 5 17.09 -13.12 -4.99
C ASP A 5 16.41 -12.50 -3.78
N PHE A 6 15.36 -13.16 -3.24
CA PHE A 6 14.68 -12.73 -2.03
C PHE A 6 15.62 -12.77 -0.81
N TYR A 7 16.31 -13.88 -0.59
CA TYR A 7 17.24 -14.01 0.54
C TYR A 7 18.48 -13.11 0.45
N THR A 8 18.87 -12.72 -0.74
CA THR A 8 20.01 -11.82 -0.96
C THR A 8 19.60 -10.34 -1.08
N GLY A 9 18.30 -10.02 -0.92
CA GLY A 9 17.79 -8.65 -1.00
C GLY A 9 17.68 -8.08 -2.43
N HIS A 10 17.65 -8.95 -3.45
CA HIS A 10 17.57 -8.56 -4.86
C HIS A 10 16.19 -8.83 -5.49
N ALA A 11 15.21 -9.30 -4.71
CA ALA A 11 13.85 -9.53 -5.20
C ALA A 11 12.99 -8.26 -5.08
N PHE A 12 13.11 -7.35 -6.02
CA PHE A 12 12.30 -6.12 -6.07
C PHE A 12 10.85 -6.37 -6.50
N ASP A 13 10.50 -7.59 -6.87
CA ASP A 13 9.17 -8.07 -7.30
C ASP A 13 8.49 -8.95 -6.23
N ALA A 14 8.98 -8.96 -4.98
CA ALA A 14 8.45 -9.83 -3.92
C ALA A 14 6.95 -9.62 -3.65
N TYR A 15 6.46 -8.39 -3.81
CA TYR A 15 5.05 -8.03 -3.69
C TYR A 15 4.15 -8.66 -4.78
N GLU A 16 4.69 -9.23 -5.83
CA GLU A 16 3.92 -9.99 -6.83
C GLU A 16 3.60 -11.42 -6.37
N VAL A 17 4.34 -11.89 -5.36
CA VAL A 17 4.19 -13.24 -4.79
C VAL A 17 3.63 -13.18 -3.38
N LEU A 18 4.21 -12.33 -2.53
CA LEU A 18 3.79 -12.12 -1.15
C LEU A 18 2.63 -11.12 -1.08
N GLY A 19 1.78 -11.28 -0.07
CA GLY A 19 0.61 -10.46 0.12
C GLY A 19 -0.69 -11.16 -0.23
N ALA A 20 -1.77 -10.38 -0.31
CA ALA A 20 -3.10 -10.82 -0.72
C ALA A 20 -3.34 -10.51 -2.20
N HIS A 21 -3.64 -11.54 -2.98
CA HIS A 21 -3.83 -11.44 -4.43
C HIS A 21 -5.26 -11.90 -4.80
N PRO A 22 -6.22 -10.96 -4.92
CA PRO A 22 -7.58 -11.31 -5.31
C PRO A 22 -7.65 -11.78 -6.76
N GLY A 23 -8.44 -12.82 -7.01
CA GLY A 23 -8.67 -13.42 -8.30
C GLY A 23 -10.09 -13.97 -8.44
N PRO A 24 -10.42 -14.59 -9.59
CA PRO A 24 -11.77 -15.12 -9.84
C PRO A 24 -12.21 -16.20 -8.84
N GLU A 25 -11.28 -17.03 -8.39
CA GLU A 25 -11.55 -18.18 -7.50
C GLU A 25 -11.50 -17.79 -6.00
N GLY A 26 -11.15 -16.56 -5.68
CA GLY A 26 -10.94 -16.08 -4.31
C GLY A 26 -9.66 -15.27 -4.18
N THR A 27 -9.15 -15.14 -2.98
CA THR A 27 -7.89 -14.44 -2.70
C THR A 27 -6.81 -15.43 -2.31
N ARG A 28 -5.67 -15.41 -3.02
CA ARG A 28 -4.46 -16.11 -2.62
C ARG A 28 -3.70 -15.25 -1.61
N PHE A 29 -3.40 -15.82 -0.46
CA PHE A 29 -2.56 -15.21 0.56
C PHE A 29 -1.19 -15.86 0.58
N ALA A 30 -0.14 -15.06 0.76
CA ALA A 30 1.21 -15.57 0.93
C ALA A 30 2.02 -14.66 1.86
N VAL A 31 2.67 -15.23 2.86
CA VAL A 31 3.49 -14.49 3.82
C VAL A 31 4.79 -15.23 4.13
N TRP A 32 5.87 -14.49 4.25
CA TRP A 32 7.16 -15.06 4.66
C TRP A 32 7.25 -15.08 6.19
N ALA A 33 7.23 -16.27 6.77
CA ALA A 33 7.33 -16.50 8.21
C ALA A 33 8.12 -17.80 8.47
N PRO A 34 9.45 -17.80 8.23
CA PRO A 34 10.28 -19.01 8.18
C PRO A 34 10.33 -19.73 9.52
N SER A 35 10.30 -19.00 10.64
CA SER A 35 10.37 -19.53 12.00
C SER A 35 9.01 -19.86 12.61
N ALA A 36 7.91 -19.59 11.90
CA ALA A 36 6.57 -19.89 12.41
C ALA A 36 6.32 -21.40 12.49
N ARG A 37 5.63 -21.82 13.56
CA ARG A 37 5.12 -23.17 13.72
C ARG A 37 3.83 -23.37 12.91
N ALA A 38 2.97 -22.35 12.88
CA ALA A 38 1.73 -22.32 12.11
C ALA A 38 1.43 -20.88 11.67
N VAL A 39 0.74 -20.73 10.54
CA VAL A 39 0.21 -19.46 10.07
C VAL A 39 -1.20 -19.70 9.57
N SER A 40 -2.11 -18.80 9.91
CA SER A 40 -3.46 -18.73 9.38
C SER A 40 -3.80 -17.30 8.98
N VAL A 41 -4.87 -17.13 8.24
CA VAL A 41 -5.45 -15.83 7.90
C VAL A 41 -6.86 -15.74 8.45
N ALA A 42 -7.18 -14.65 9.14
CA ALA A 42 -8.51 -14.34 9.66
C ALA A 42 -9.02 -13.05 9.03
N GLY A 43 -10.26 -13.02 8.60
CA GLY A 43 -10.81 -11.85 7.90
C GLY A 43 -12.32 -11.80 7.91
N ASP A 44 -12.89 -10.78 7.29
CA ASP A 44 -14.32 -10.47 7.31
C ASP A 44 -15.19 -11.48 6.55
N TRP A 45 -14.62 -12.47 5.87
CA TRP A 45 -15.35 -13.47 5.06
C TRP A 45 -15.94 -14.61 5.86
N ALA A 46 -15.47 -14.87 7.07
CA ALA A 46 -15.99 -15.93 7.94
C ALA A 46 -15.58 -15.72 9.40
N GLU A 47 -16.34 -16.31 10.33
CA GLU A 47 -15.91 -16.47 11.71
C GLU A 47 -14.75 -17.48 11.78
N GLY A 48 -13.70 -17.14 12.56
CA GLY A 48 -12.52 -17.99 12.74
C GLY A 48 -11.38 -17.64 11.79
N GLU A 49 -10.58 -18.65 11.48
CA GLU A 49 -9.35 -18.49 10.68
C GLU A 49 -9.17 -19.61 9.65
N THR A 50 -8.53 -19.30 8.55
CA THR A 50 -8.17 -20.27 7.51
C THR A 50 -6.69 -20.61 7.62
N PRO A 51 -6.31 -21.87 7.91
CA PRO A 51 -4.91 -22.28 7.96
C PRO A 51 -4.23 -22.13 6.60
N LEU A 52 -3.01 -21.62 6.62
CA LEU A 52 -2.10 -21.61 5.46
C LEU A 52 -1.14 -22.79 5.55
N HIS A 53 -0.65 -23.24 4.42
CA HIS A 53 0.35 -24.30 4.33
C HIS A 53 1.71 -23.77 3.93
N ARG A 54 2.77 -24.47 4.27
CA ARG A 54 4.12 -24.12 3.82
C ARG A 54 4.21 -24.28 2.30
N SER A 55 4.73 -23.26 1.63
CA SER A 55 4.97 -23.33 0.18
C SER A 55 5.96 -24.44 -0.14
N THR A 56 5.67 -25.20 -1.16
CA THR A 56 6.58 -26.24 -1.69
C THR A 56 7.65 -25.65 -2.60
N SER A 57 7.44 -24.44 -3.11
CA SER A 57 8.31 -23.78 -4.07
C SER A 57 9.20 -22.69 -3.47
N ILE A 58 8.76 -22.06 -2.35
CA ILE A 58 9.45 -20.94 -1.73
C ILE A 58 9.64 -21.21 -0.24
N SER A 59 10.87 -21.54 0.16
CA SER A 59 11.18 -21.83 1.56
C SER A 59 10.82 -20.66 2.48
N GLY A 60 10.23 -20.98 3.64
CA GLY A 60 9.82 -19.99 4.64
C GLY A 60 8.54 -19.22 4.32
N VAL A 61 7.93 -19.44 3.16
CA VAL A 61 6.63 -18.86 2.80
C VAL A 61 5.50 -19.80 3.22
N TRP A 62 4.44 -19.19 3.72
CA TRP A 62 3.15 -19.80 3.98
C TRP A 62 2.13 -19.24 3.02
N GLU A 63 1.33 -20.10 2.40
CA GLU A 63 0.38 -19.68 1.37
C GLU A 63 -0.93 -20.49 1.41
N GLY A 64 -1.98 -19.94 0.81
CA GLY A 64 -3.27 -20.59 0.66
C GLY A 64 -4.25 -19.76 -0.14
N LEU A 65 -5.24 -20.43 -0.73
CA LEU A 65 -6.38 -19.81 -1.40
C LEU A 65 -7.57 -19.78 -0.43
N VAL A 66 -8.20 -18.63 -0.30
CA VAL A 66 -9.44 -18.43 0.45
C VAL A 66 -10.54 -18.05 -0.52
N PRO A 67 -11.43 -18.99 -0.87
CA PRO A 67 -12.45 -18.78 -1.87
C PRO A 67 -13.46 -17.67 -1.55
N GLU A 68 -13.71 -17.41 -0.27
CA GLU A 68 -14.68 -16.42 0.20
C GLU A 68 -14.08 -15.01 0.31
N ALA A 69 -12.75 -14.88 0.40
CA ALA A 69 -12.09 -13.60 0.55
C ALA A 69 -12.14 -12.80 -0.76
N ARG A 70 -12.63 -11.56 -0.67
CA ARG A 70 -12.83 -10.64 -1.81
C ARG A 70 -12.16 -9.30 -1.55
N GLN A 71 -11.92 -8.57 -2.63
CA GLN A 71 -11.43 -7.19 -2.56
C GLN A 71 -12.30 -6.32 -1.63
N GLY A 72 -11.65 -5.54 -0.79
CA GLY A 72 -12.26 -4.67 0.20
C GLY A 72 -12.44 -5.30 1.58
N MET A 73 -12.33 -6.61 1.73
CA MET A 73 -12.43 -7.29 3.02
C MET A 73 -11.16 -7.10 3.84
N ALA A 74 -11.30 -6.85 5.15
CA ALA A 74 -10.17 -6.69 6.04
C ALA A 74 -9.70 -8.05 6.61
N TYR A 75 -8.39 -8.15 6.88
CA TYR A 75 -7.77 -9.38 7.38
C TYR A 75 -6.51 -9.12 8.20
N VAL A 76 -6.08 -10.15 8.92
CA VAL A 76 -4.79 -10.24 9.59
C VAL A 76 -4.17 -11.62 9.35
N TYR A 77 -2.85 -11.71 9.39
CA TYR A 77 -2.17 -13.00 9.56
C TYR A 77 -2.03 -13.32 11.03
N ARG A 78 -2.42 -14.54 11.42
CA ARG A 78 -2.17 -15.12 12.74
C ARG A 78 -0.94 -15.99 12.67
N VAL A 79 0.12 -15.60 13.35
CA VAL A 79 1.40 -16.30 13.32
C VAL A 79 1.65 -16.93 14.67
N THR A 80 1.77 -18.26 14.70
CA THR A 80 2.14 -19.02 15.90
C THR A 80 3.65 -19.26 15.88
N GLY A 81 4.34 -18.71 16.87
CA GLY A 81 5.78 -18.88 17.06
C GLY A 81 6.17 -20.28 17.56
N ALA A 82 7.48 -20.53 17.67
CA ALA A 82 8.01 -21.79 18.18
C ALA A 82 7.64 -22.06 19.64
N ASP A 83 7.42 -21.01 20.43
CA ASP A 83 6.97 -21.04 21.82
C ASP A 83 5.47 -21.32 21.99
N GLY A 84 4.73 -21.38 20.87
CA GLY A 84 3.28 -21.57 20.85
C GLY A 84 2.46 -20.29 21.02
N THR A 85 3.10 -19.13 21.17
CA THR A 85 2.41 -17.83 21.23
C THR A 85 1.87 -17.49 19.86
N THR A 86 0.60 -17.06 19.79
CA THR A 86 -0.04 -16.59 18.54
C THR A 86 -0.22 -15.08 18.60
N VAL A 87 0.22 -14.41 17.53
CA VAL A 87 0.13 -12.95 17.39
C VAL A 87 -0.48 -12.61 16.03
N ASP A 88 -1.37 -11.61 16.04
CA ASP A 88 -1.95 -11.06 14.81
C ASP A 88 -1.01 -10.00 14.23
N HIS A 89 -0.76 -10.09 12.91
CA HIS A 89 0.13 -9.21 12.18
C HIS A 89 -0.57 -8.60 10.96
N TYR A 90 -0.21 -7.35 10.65
CA TYR A 90 -0.49 -6.80 9.33
C TYR A 90 0.21 -7.60 8.24
N ASP A 91 -0.30 -7.52 7.03
CA ASP A 91 0.40 -8.01 5.87
C ASP A 91 1.53 -7.04 5.49
N PRO A 92 2.81 -7.47 5.54
CA PRO A 92 3.93 -6.62 5.17
C PRO A 92 3.90 -6.16 3.70
N TYR A 93 3.18 -6.89 2.84
CA TYR A 93 2.99 -6.61 1.42
C TYR A 93 1.57 -6.19 1.07
N GLY A 94 0.75 -5.85 2.08
CA GLY A 94 -0.61 -5.34 1.88
C GLY A 94 -0.63 -3.98 1.19
N PHE A 95 -1.49 -3.81 0.19
CA PHE A 95 -1.62 -2.56 -0.56
C PHE A 95 -2.62 -1.57 0.04
N ALA A 96 -3.38 -1.98 1.05
CA ALA A 96 -4.28 -1.13 1.81
C ALA A 96 -4.42 -1.62 3.25
N ILE A 97 -4.62 -0.70 4.17
CA ILE A 97 -4.81 -0.96 5.61
C ILE A 97 -5.96 -0.09 6.10
N THR A 98 -6.77 -0.59 7.03
CA THR A 98 -7.85 0.19 7.66
C THR A 98 -7.27 1.34 8.49
N LEU A 99 -8.02 2.44 8.58
CA LEU A 99 -7.62 3.55 9.44
C LEU A 99 -7.55 3.08 10.90
N ARG A 100 -6.55 3.61 11.63
CA ARG A 100 -6.47 3.42 13.09
C ARG A 100 -7.81 3.70 13.79
N PRO A 101 -8.12 3.12 14.95
CA PRO A 101 -7.25 2.27 15.79
C PRO A 101 -7.21 0.80 15.36
N GLU A 102 -8.05 0.37 14.45
CA GLU A 102 -8.28 -1.03 14.15
C GLU A 102 -7.07 -1.70 13.49
N GLY A 103 -6.51 -1.03 12.47
CA GLY A 103 -5.26 -1.43 11.85
C GLY A 103 -5.27 -2.88 11.32
N ARG A 104 -6.12 -3.19 10.34
CA ARG A 104 -6.15 -4.48 9.63
C ARG A 104 -5.77 -4.27 8.18
N SER A 105 -5.07 -5.22 7.57
CA SER A 105 -4.83 -5.20 6.14
C SER A 105 -6.13 -5.37 5.37
N ILE A 106 -6.24 -4.78 4.19
CA ILE A 106 -7.41 -4.90 3.31
C ILE A 106 -6.98 -5.66 2.06
N VAL A 107 -7.78 -6.63 1.64
CA VAL A 107 -7.59 -7.30 0.35
C VAL A 107 -7.73 -6.27 -0.77
N ALA A 108 -6.64 -5.90 -1.39
CA ALA A 108 -6.56 -4.92 -2.45
C ALA A 108 -5.68 -5.43 -3.59
N GLY A 109 -6.20 -5.37 -4.82
CA GLY A 109 -5.42 -5.67 -6.01
C GLY A 109 -4.58 -4.47 -6.44
N ARG A 110 -3.39 -4.71 -6.97
CA ARG A 110 -2.52 -3.66 -7.52
C ARG A 110 -3.01 -3.08 -8.85
N ARG A 111 -3.94 -3.73 -9.52
CA ARG A 111 -4.41 -3.40 -10.88
C ARG A 111 -5.84 -2.85 -10.86
N GLY A 112 -6.01 -1.61 -10.38
CA GLY A 112 -7.33 -0.99 -10.36
C GLY A 112 -7.41 0.35 -11.10
N TYR A 113 -6.25 1.01 -11.34
CA TYR A 113 -6.21 2.33 -11.96
C TYR A 113 -5.51 2.30 -13.32
N ALA A 114 -6.17 2.87 -14.34
CA ALA A 114 -5.59 3.07 -15.66
C ALA A 114 -5.09 4.52 -15.77
N PHE A 115 -3.77 4.72 -15.76
CA PHE A 115 -3.16 6.04 -15.92
C PHE A 115 -3.43 6.60 -17.32
N ALA A 116 -3.75 7.92 -17.38
CA ALA A 116 -3.94 8.66 -18.62
C ALA A 116 -2.71 9.54 -18.96
N ASP A 117 -1.57 9.21 -18.41
CA ASP A 117 -0.32 9.99 -18.44
C ASP A 117 0.67 9.59 -19.56
N GLY A 118 0.23 8.84 -20.56
CA GLY A 118 1.09 8.31 -21.64
C GLY A 118 1.93 9.39 -22.34
N ASP A 119 1.37 10.56 -22.60
CA ASP A 119 2.08 11.68 -23.22
C ASP A 119 3.16 12.25 -22.30
N TRP A 120 2.90 12.34 -20.99
CA TRP A 120 3.89 12.76 -20.00
C TRP A 120 5.00 11.72 -19.88
N MET A 121 4.66 10.45 -19.80
CA MET A 121 5.62 9.33 -19.73
C MET A 121 6.54 9.29 -20.95
N ALA A 122 6.03 9.63 -22.14
CA ALA A 122 6.82 9.70 -23.38
C ALA A 122 7.77 10.91 -23.42
N ARG A 123 7.40 12.03 -22.80
CA ARG A 123 8.17 13.28 -22.83
C ARG A 123 9.11 13.47 -21.65
N ARG A 124 8.89 12.77 -20.53
CA ARG A 124 9.74 12.91 -19.35
C ARG A 124 11.20 12.61 -19.66
N THR A 125 12.10 13.43 -19.15
CA THR A 125 13.54 13.28 -19.34
C THR A 125 14.25 13.19 -17.99
N LYS A 126 15.48 12.66 -18.00
CA LYS A 126 16.42 12.75 -16.88
C LYS A 126 17.36 13.95 -17.10
N ASN A 127 16.81 15.13 -17.31
CA ASN A 127 17.59 16.34 -17.50
C ASN A 127 18.02 16.92 -16.14
N PHE A 128 19.21 16.55 -15.71
CA PHE A 128 19.78 17.02 -14.44
C PHE A 128 20.28 18.48 -14.51
N ASP A 129 20.32 19.10 -15.68
CA ASP A 129 20.71 20.51 -15.85
C ASP A 129 19.51 21.47 -15.78
N ALA A 130 18.28 20.95 -15.75
CA ALA A 130 17.09 21.77 -15.57
C ALA A 130 16.97 22.24 -14.11
N PRO A 131 16.56 23.51 -13.87
CA PRO A 131 16.33 24.00 -12.52
C PRO A 131 15.17 23.26 -11.87
N LEU A 132 15.30 22.95 -10.58
CA LEU A 132 14.26 22.34 -9.76
C LEU A 132 13.70 23.38 -8.79
N ASN A 133 12.38 23.45 -8.69
CA ASN A 133 11.66 24.19 -7.66
C ASN A 133 10.65 23.21 -7.03
N ILE A 134 10.99 22.68 -5.85
CA ILE A 134 10.27 21.60 -5.18
C ILE A 134 9.35 22.19 -4.13
N TYR A 135 8.08 21.81 -4.16
CA TYR A 135 7.10 22.13 -3.12
C TYR A 135 6.90 20.92 -2.21
N GLU A 136 7.49 20.96 -1.02
CA GLU A 136 7.29 19.93 -0.01
C GLU A 136 5.95 20.13 0.71
N VAL A 137 5.16 19.07 0.82
CA VAL A 137 3.78 19.13 1.33
C VAL A 137 3.48 17.98 2.28
N HIS A 138 2.96 18.32 3.47
CA HIS A 138 2.25 17.39 4.32
C HIS A 138 0.76 17.39 3.93
N ALA A 139 0.28 16.32 3.31
CA ALA A 139 -1.08 16.24 2.75
C ALA A 139 -2.18 16.53 3.78
N GLY A 140 -2.00 16.12 5.04
CA GLY A 140 -2.99 16.28 6.11
C GLY A 140 -3.07 17.70 6.70
N SER A 141 -2.15 18.60 6.39
CA SER A 141 -2.12 19.96 6.94
C SER A 141 -2.05 21.06 5.87
N TRP A 142 -1.84 20.71 4.60
CA TRP A 142 -1.76 21.69 3.52
C TRP A 142 -3.05 22.53 3.39
N GLN A 143 -4.18 21.84 3.28
CA GLN A 143 -5.52 22.41 3.36
C GLN A 143 -6.43 21.44 4.09
N ARG A 144 -7.52 21.96 4.66
CA ARG A 144 -8.58 21.17 5.29
C ARG A 144 -9.93 21.61 4.76
N ARG A 145 -10.93 20.74 4.93
CA ARG A 145 -12.32 21.08 4.70
C ARG A 145 -12.80 22.07 5.79
N GLU A 146 -13.93 22.69 5.57
CA GLU A 146 -14.55 23.64 6.53
C GLU A 146 -14.84 23.00 7.89
N ASP A 147 -15.14 21.71 7.94
CA ASP A 147 -15.37 20.93 9.15
C ASP A 147 -14.05 20.50 9.87
N GLY A 148 -12.90 20.91 9.35
CA GLY A 148 -11.58 20.55 9.86
C GLY A 148 -11.07 19.16 9.46
N SER A 149 -11.83 18.39 8.70
CA SER A 149 -11.39 17.07 8.19
C SER A 149 -10.34 17.20 7.11
N TRP A 150 -9.63 16.11 6.85
CA TRP A 150 -8.61 16.03 5.79
C TRP A 150 -9.24 16.09 4.40
N LEU A 151 -8.50 16.65 3.46
CA LEU A 151 -8.80 16.46 2.04
C LEU A 151 -8.52 15.01 1.65
N SER A 152 -9.35 14.47 0.77
CA SER A 152 -9.09 13.17 0.14
C SER A 152 -8.01 13.30 -0.94
N TYR A 153 -7.44 12.15 -1.37
CA TYR A 153 -6.55 12.13 -2.53
C TYR A 153 -7.20 12.72 -3.79
N ASP A 154 -8.51 12.52 -3.96
CA ASP A 154 -9.27 13.08 -5.07
C ASP A 154 -9.35 14.61 -4.99
N GLU A 155 -9.63 15.15 -3.81
CA GLU A 155 -9.64 16.61 -3.61
C GLU A 155 -8.25 17.24 -3.72
N LEU A 156 -7.20 16.51 -3.27
CA LEU A 156 -5.81 16.91 -3.51
C LEU A 156 -5.49 16.93 -5.00
N ALA A 157 -5.95 15.93 -5.77
CA ALA A 157 -5.78 15.87 -7.22
C ALA A 157 -6.41 17.05 -7.96
N ASP A 158 -7.53 17.55 -7.44
CA ASP A 158 -8.24 18.70 -8.04
C ASP A 158 -7.59 20.05 -7.70
N ARG A 159 -6.81 20.15 -6.62
CA ARG A 159 -6.33 21.45 -6.11
C ARG A 159 -4.81 21.61 -6.16
N LEU A 160 -4.07 20.63 -5.63
CA LEU A 160 -2.64 20.78 -5.37
C LEU A 160 -1.78 20.86 -6.65
N PRO A 161 -2.02 20.08 -7.72
CA PRO A 161 -1.24 20.20 -8.96
C PRO A 161 -1.40 21.57 -9.61
N GLY A 162 -2.62 22.11 -9.68
CA GLY A 162 -2.90 23.46 -10.20
C GLY A 162 -2.17 24.53 -9.40
N TYR A 163 -2.29 24.49 -8.08
CA TYR A 163 -1.59 25.41 -7.17
C TYR A 163 -0.07 25.37 -7.38
N ALA A 164 0.53 24.20 -7.43
CA ALA A 164 1.97 24.07 -7.63
C ALA A 164 2.42 24.68 -8.96
N ARG A 165 1.70 24.39 -10.04
CA ARG A 165 2.01 24.95 -11.38
C ARG A 165 1.86 26.46 -11.43
N GLU A 166 0.78 27.03 -10.90
CA GLU A 166 0.51 28.48 -10.88
C GLU A 166 1.57 29.26 -10.10
N ASN A 167 2.18 28.63 -9.07
CA ASN A 167 3.24 29.22 -8.27
C ASN A 167 4.66 28.89 -8.78
N GLY A 168 4.78 28.27 -9.96
CA GLY A 168 6.08 28.02 -10.61
C GLY A 168 6.88 26.86 -9.99
N TYR A 169 6.25 25.98 -9.22
CA TYR A 169 6.90 24.76 -8.76
C TYR A 169 6.99 23.74 -9.89
N THR A 170 8.11 23.04 -9.96
CA THR A 170 8.38 21.98 -10.94
C THR A 170 8.04 20.60 -10.41
N HIS A 171 8.06 20.42 -9.09
CA HIS A 171 7.84 19.15 -8.41
C HIS A 171 7.03 19.37 -7.14
N ILE A 172 6.23 18.37 -6.79
CA ILE A 172 5.58 18.22 -5.49
C ILE A 172 6.29 17.09 -4.76
N GLU A 173 6.85 17.37 -3.59
CA GLU A 173 7.38 16.36 -2.67
C GLU A 173 6.38 16.15 -1.56
N LEU A 174 5.81 14.95 -1.47
CA LEU A 174 4.89 14.61 -0.40
C LEU A 174 5.66 14.02 0.78
N MET A 175 5.45 14.58 1.97
CA MET A 175 5.85 13.90 3.20
C MET A 175 5.20 12.51 3.24
N PRO A 176 5.75 11.53 4.01
CA PRO A 176 5.42 10.13 3.85
C PRO A 176 3.91 9.83 3.79
N LEU A 177 3.49 9.16 2.73
CA LEU A 177 2.11 8.72 2.52
C LEU A 177 1.89 7.24 2.86
N ALA A 178 2.92 6.53 3.31
CA ALA A 178 2.75 5.16 3.77
C ALA A 178 1.87 5.10 5.02
N GLU A 179 1.11 4.01 5.19
CA GLU A 179 0.21 3.88 6.34
C GLU A 179 0.98 3.87 7.67
N HIS A 180 0.46 4.58 8.66
CA HIS A 180 1.08 4.78 9.97
C HIS A 180 0.02 4.93 11.08
N PRO A 181 0.30 4.48 12.33
CA PRO A 181 -0.68 4.47 13.41
C PRO A 181 -0.80 5.81 14.13
N PHE A 182 0.24 6.64 14.07
CA PHE A 182 0.35 7.87 14.85
C PHE A 182 0.43 9.11 13.96
N ASP A 183 -0.60 9.96 13.99
CA ASP A 183 -0.70 11.18 13.17
C ASP A 183 0.46 12.15 13.40
N GLY A 184 0.92 12.29 14.64
CA GLY A 184 2.03 13.17 15.01
C GLY A 184 3.39 12.75 14.43
N SER A 185 3.49 11.55 13.86
CA SER A 185 4.70 11.11 13.15
C SER A 185 4.81 11.67 11.74
N TRP A 186 3.76 12.33 11.22
CA TRP A 186 3.67 12.81 9.84
C TRP A 186 3.95 11.74 8.78
N GLY A 187 3.69 10.47 9.11
CA GLY A 187 3.96 9.34 8.24
C GLY A 187 5.35 8.71 8.36
N TYR A 188 6.22 9.20 9.23
CA TYR A 188 7.57 8.65 9.39
C TYR A 188 7.63 7.36 10.23
N GLN A 189 6.57 7.02 10.98
CA GLN A 189 6.46 5.74 11.73
C GLN A 189 5.58 4.75 10.96
N ILE A 190 6.12 4.17 9.91
CA ILE A 190 5.41 3.35 8.94
C ILE A 190 5.01 1.99 9.54
N THR A 191 3.76 1.55 9.26
CA THR A 191 3.26 0.19 9.50
C THR A 191 3.02 -0.58 8.21
N GLY A 192 2.77 0.09 7.09
CA GLY A 192 2.50 -0.54 5.80
C GLY A 192 3.32 0.07 4.67
N PHE A 193 4.44 -0.56 4.30
CA PHE A 193 5.36 -0.02 3.28
C PHE A 193 4.75 0.09 1.89
N TYR A 194 3.78 -0.76 1.56
CA TYR A 194 3.11 -0.81 0.25
C TYR A 194 1.71 -0.21 0.27
N ALA A 195 1.20 0.16 1.45
CA ALA A 195 -0.12 0.75 1.61
C ALA A 195 -0.03 2.27 1.73
N PRO A 196 -0.63 3.04 0.82
CA PRO A 196 -0.84 4.46 1.07
C PRO A 196 -1.80 4.64 2.25
N THR A 197 -1.59 5.70 3.03
CA THR A 197 -2.43 5.94 4.22
C THR A 197 -3.89 6.11 3.85
N SER A 198 -4.75 5.40 4.55
CA SER A 198 -6.21 5.45 4.38
C SER A 198 -6.86 6.74 4.90
N ARG A 199 -6.08 7.62 5.56
CA ARG A 199 -6.53 8.96 6.00
C ARG A 199 -7.10 9.81 4.88
N TYR A 200 -6.56 9.66 3.69
CA TYR A 200 -6.90 10.49 2.53
C TYR A 200 -7.68 9.71 1.46
N GLY A 201 -8.01 8.46 1.70
CA GLY A 201 -8.81 7.63 0.79
C GLY A 201 -8.15 6.33 0.37
N THR A 202 -8.38 5.93 -0.87
CA THR A 202 -7.96 4.63 -1.41
C THR A 202 -6.64 4.73 -2.21
N PRO A 203 -5.98 3.59 -2.46
CA PRO A 203 -4.83 3.54 -3.37
C PRO A 203 -5.13 4.10 -4.78
N GLU A 204 -6.34 3.86 -5.30
CA GLU A 204 -6.78 4.39 -6.59
C GLU A 204 -6.88 5.93 -6.56
N GLY A 205 -7.33 6.51 -5.45
CA GLY A 205 -7.34 7.96 -5.25
C GLY A 205 -5.94 8.56 -5.32
N LEU A 206 -4.93 7.90 -4.71
CA LEU A 206 -3.54 8.31 -4.84
C LEU A 206 -3.04 8.21 -6.29
N CYS A 207 -3.37 7.14 -7.01
CA CYS A 207 -3.04 7.02 -8.43
C CYS A 207 -3.66 8.17 -9.25
N ARG A 208 -4.92 8.54 -8.98
CA ARG A 208 -5.57 9.68 -9.62
C ARG A 208 -4.84 11.00 -9.32
N PHE A 209 -4.38 11.20 -8.09
CA PHE A 209 -3.57 12.37 -7.73
C PHE A 209 -2.26 12.43 -8.52
N ILE A 210 -1.53 11.32 -8.64
CA ILE A 210 -0.31 11.23 -9.45
C ILE A 210 -0.61 11.54 -10.92
N ASP A 211 -1.67 10.97 -11.48
CA ASP A 211 -2.09 11.21 -12.87
C ASP A 211 -2.45 12.70 -13.10
N ALA A 212 -3.08 13.34 -12.12
CA ALA A 212 -3.37 14.77 -12.16
C ALA A 212 -2.09 15.62 -12.14
N CYS A 213 -1.07 15.25 -11.37
CA CYS A 213 0.24 15.90 -11.39
C CYS A 213 0.91 15.77 -12.77
N HIS A 214 0.93 14.57 -13.35
CA HIS A 214 1.52 14.32 -14.66
C HIS A 214 0.79 15.10 -15.77
N ARG A 215 -0.51 15.31 -15.64
CA ARG A 215 -1.32 16.06 -16.61
C ARG A 215 -0.96 17.54 -16.68
N VAL A 216 -0.56 18.14 -15.58
CA VAL A 216 -0.16 19.55 -15.54
C VAL A 216 1.33 19.77 -15.83
N GLY A 217 2.13 18.70 -15.96
CA GLY A 217 3.55 18.74 -16.32
C GLY A 217 4.49 18.70 -15.16
#